data_83a3a95be61ebb70da7a8260e7c0cdc6
#
_entry.id   83a3a95be61ebb70da7a8260e7c0cdc6
#
_cell.length_a   1.000
_cell.length_b   1.000
_cell.length_c   1.000
_cell.angle_alpha   90.00
_cell.angle_beta   90.00
_cell.angle_gamma   90.00
#
_symmetry.space_group_name_H-M   'P 1'
#
loop_
_entity.id
_entity.type
_entity.pdbx_description
1 polymer ?
#
loop_
_entity_poly.entity_id
_entity_poly.type
_entity_poly.pdbx_seq_one_letter_code
_entity_poly.pdbx_strand_id
1 'polypeptide(L)' 'MDTVTAVRNRILQLCGEYEININKLATISALPPSSIKNILYGKSQNPKLITITMICDGLGITLGEFFSTPEFDSLEQELK' A
#
# COMPACT_ATOMS: atom_id res chain seq x y z
N MET A 1 2.11 -4.31 -15.38
CA MET A 1 2.13 -3.50 -14.14
C MET A 1 3.26 -3.98 -13.26
N ASP A 2 4.08 -3.09 -12.77
CA ASP A 2 5.15 -3.48 -11.85
C ASP A 2 4.66 -3.56 -10.40
N THR A 3 5.50 -4.10 -9.53
CA THR A 3 5.13 -4.38 -8.13
C THR A 3 4.76 -3.11 -7.38
N VAL A 4 5.55 -2.04 -7.52
CA VAL A 4 5.28 -0.81 -6.76
C VAL A 4 3.98 -0.14 -7.20
N THR A 5 3.65 -0.21 -8.50
CA THR A 5 2.39 0.32 -9.01
C THR A 5 1.20 -0.44 -8.43
N ALA A 6 1.31 -1.77 -8.35
CA ALA A 6 0.27 -2.59 -7.74
C ALA A 6 0.06 -2.24 -6.27
N VAL A 7 1.14 -2.00 -5.52
CA VAL A 7 1.06 -1.58 -4.11
C VAL A 7 0.36 -0.22 -3.99
N ARG A 8 0.74 0.74 -4.83
CA ARG A 8 0.10 2.07 -4.85
C ARG A 8 -1.39 1.97 -5.11
N ASN A 9 -1.76 1.21 -6.13
CA ASN A 9 -3.17 1.04 -6.50
C ASN A 9 -3.96 0.35 -5.38
N ARG A 10 -3.35 -0.62 -4.71
CA ARG A 10 -3.99 -1.31 -3.59
C ARG A 10 -4.26 -0.37 -2.43
N ILE A 11 -3.30 0.49 -2.08
CA ILE A 11 -3.49 1.48 -1.02
C ILE A 11 -4.62 2.43 -1.37
N LEU A 12 -4.66 2.95 -2.60
CA LEU A 12 -5.72 3.84 -3.05
C LEU A 12 -7.09 3.15 -3.04
N GLN A 13 -7.15 1.89 -3.46
CA GLN A 13 -8.36 1.09 -3.43
C GLN A 13 -8.89 0.94 -2.01
N LEU A 14 -8.00 0.63 -1.06
CA LEU A 14 -8.38 0.47 0.34
C LEU A 14 -8.87 1.78 0.95
N CYS A 15 -8.21 2.90 0.62
CA CYS A 15 -8.70 4.21 1.04
C CYS A 15 -10.12 4.47 0.53
N GLY A 16 -10.39 4.11 -0.71
CA GLY A 16 -11.73 4.24 -1.28
C GLY A 16 -12.75 3.35 -0.60
N GLU A 17 -12.40 2.09 -0.35
CA GLU A 17 -13.29 1.13 0.31
C GLU A 17 -13.63 1.54 1.75
N TYR A 18 -12.65 2.10 2.47
CA TYR A 18 -12.82 2.51 3.85
C TYR A 18 -13.28 3.96 3.99
N GLU A 19 -13.43 4.65 2.86
CA GLU A 19 -13.86 6.06 2.81
C GLU A 19 -12.98 6.96 3.68
N ILE A 20 -11.66 6.78 3.57
CA ILE A 20 -10.68 7.58 4.29
C ILE A 20 -9.71 8.24 3.31
N ASN A 21 -9.10 9.34 3.74
CA ASN A 21 -8.05 10.00 2.99
C ASN A 21 -6.66 9.55 3.47
N ILE A 22 -5.61 10.04 2.81
CA ILE A 22 -4.22 9.68 3.13
C ILE A 22 -3.87 10.09 4.58
N ASN A 23 -4.31 11.25 5.03
CA ASN A 23 -4.01 11.71 6.39
C ASN A 23 -4.64 10.80 7.44
N LYS A 24 -5.87 10.34 7.21
CA LYS A 24 -6.54 9.42 8.11
C LYS A 24 -5.83 8.06 8.10
N LEU A 25 -5.45 7.57 6.93
CA LEU A 25 -4.70 6.33 6.81
C LEU A 25 -3.39 6.40 7.61
N ALA A 26 -2.67 7.51 7.48
CA ALA A 26 -1.43 7.72 8.24
C ALA A 26 -1.68 7.68 9.76
N THR A 27 -2.73 8.35 10.20
CA THR A 27 -3.08 8.39 11.63
C THR A 27 -3.37 7.00 12.18
N ILE A 28 -4.23 6.23 11.51
CA ILE A 28 -4.59 4.89 12.00
C ILE A 28 -3.46 3.88 11.86
N SER A 29 -2.49 4.16 11.00
CA SER A 29 -1.33 3.30 10.78
C SER A 29 -0.12 3.71 11.63
N ALA A 30 -0.26 4.75 12.44
CA ALA A 30 0.82 5.31 13.25
C ALA A 30 2.04 5.71 12.40
N LEU A 31 1.79 6.22 11.20
CA LEU A 31 2.81 6.67 10.27
C LEU A 31 2.70 8.16 10.02
N PRO A 32 3.82 8.86 9.77
CA PRO A 32 3.71 10.23 9.26
C PRO A 32 3.10 10.21 7.86
N PRO A 33 2.27 11.21 7.50
CA PRO A 33 1.67 11.27 6.16
C PRO A 33 2.70 11.21 5.02
N SER A 34 3.91 11.74 5.26
CA SER A 34 4.99 11.71 4.27
C SER A 34 5.39 10.29 3.87
N SER A 35 5.32 9.33 4.80
CA SER A 35 5.65 7.94 4.50
C SER A 35 4.70 7.34 3.46
N ILE A 36 3.41 7.63 3.59
CA ILE A 36 2.42 7.14 2.62
C ILE A 36 2.53 7.91 1.31
N LYS A 37 2.72 9.23 1.37
CA LYS A 37 2.89 10.05 0.16
C LYS A 37 4.13 9.64 -0.63
N ASN A 38 5.21 9.24 0.03
CA ASN A 38 6.41 8.76 -0.65
C ASN A 38 6.13 7.48 -1.43
N ILE A 39 5.30 6.59 -0.90
CA ILE A 39 4.90 5.38 -1.62
C ILE A 39 4.02 5.74 -2.82
N LEU A 40 3.03 6.61 -2.62
CA LEU A 40 2.03 6.92 -3.65
C LEU A 40 2.57 7.83 -4.76
N TYR A 41 3.37 8.82 -4.41
CA TYR A 41 3.75 9.89 -5.33
C TYR A 41 5.25 10.10 -5.44
N GLY A 42 6.04 9.48 -4.56
CA GLY A 42 7.48 9.63 -4.54
C GLY A 42 8.17 8.76 -5.57
N LYS A 43 9.49 8.86 -5.61
CA LYS A 43 10.32 8.08 -6.52
C LYS A 43 10.73 6.73 -5.95
N SER A 44 10.26 6.38 -4.76
CA SER A 44 10.61 5.11 -4.12
C SER A 44 10.05 3.95 -4.93
N GLN A 45 10.91 3.02 -5.30
CA GLN A 45 10.53 1.79 -5.98
C GLN A 45 10.48 0.60 -5.02
N ASN A 46 10.72 0.86 -3.73
CA ASN A 46 10.85 -0.21 -2.75
C ASN A 46 10.18 0.17 -1.42
N PRO A 47 8.84 0.16 -1.38
CA PRO A 47 8.12 0.35 -0.11
C PRO A 47 8.52 -0.74 0.88
N LYS A 48 8.77 -0.35 2.13
CA LYS A 48 9.16 -1.31 3.15
C LYS A 48 7.96 -2.20 3.52
N LEU A 49 8.21 -3.50 3.64
CA LEU A 49 7.17 -4.43 4.05
C LEU A 49 6.61 -4.09 5.43
N ILE A 50 7.46 -3.63 6.36
CA ILE A 50 6.99 -3.22 7.68
C ILE A 50 6.00 -2.05 7.59
N THR A 51 6.22 -1.10 6.67
CA THR A 51 5.30 0.00 6.45
C THR A 51 3.94 -0.51 5.95
N ILE A 52 3.95 -1.48 5.02
CA ILE A 52 2.71 -2.10 4.54
C ILE A 52 2.02 -2.84 5.68
N THR A 53 2.77 -3.53 6.54
CA THR A 53 2.22 -4.21 7.72
C THR A 53 1.52 -3.22 8.65
N MET A 54 2.11 -2.04 8.88
CA MET A 54 1.51 -1.02 9.72
C MET A 54 0.19 -0.49 9.12
N ILE A 55 0.16 -0.32 7.80
CA ILE A 55 -1.09 0.06 7.10
C ILE A 55 -2.16 -1.02 7.31
N CYS A 56 -1.80 -2.28 7.15
CA CYS A 56 -2.73 -3.40 7.37
C CYS A 56 -3.25 -3.41 8.80
N ASP A 57 -2.36 -3.24 9.77
CA ASP A 57 -2.75 -3.19 11.19
C ASP A 57 -3.73 -2.05 11.45
N GLY A 58 -3.47 -0.87 10.88
CA GLY A 58 -4.35 0.28 11.02
C GLY A 58 -5.74 0.06 10.42
N LEU A 59 -5.82 -0.70 9.33
CA LEU A 59 -7.08 -1.02 8.65
C LEU A 59 -7.76 -2.28 9.21
N GLY A 60 -7.07 -3.04 10.06
CA GLY A 60 -7.61 -4.28 10.60
C GLY A 60 -7.66 -5.42 9.59
N ILE A 61 -6.75 -5.43 8.63
CA ILE A 61 -6.63 -6.51 7.64
C ILE A 61 -5.27 -7.20 7.80
N THR A 62 -5.15 -8.39 7.20
CA THR A 62 -3.89 -9.13 7.19
C THR A 62 -3.06 -8.76 5.97
N LEU A 63 -1.76 -9.09 5.98
CA LEU A 63 -0.92 -8.96 4.80
C LEU A 63 -1.45 -9.81 3.66
N GLY A 64 -1.94 -11.02 3.96
CA GLY A 64 -2.55 -11.87 2.95
C GLY A 64 -3.73 -11.21 2.27
N GLU A 65 -4.60 -10.55 3.04
CA GLU A 65 -5.73 -9.81 2.49
C GLU A 65 -5.27 -8.61 1.64
N PHE A 66 -4.22 -7.92 2.08
CA PHE A 66 -3.67 -6.80 1.31
C PHE A 66 -3.25 -7.26 -0.09
N PHE A 67 -2.57 -8.41 -0.19
CA PHE A 67 -1.99 -8.90 -1.44
C PHE A 67 -2.90 -9.88 -2.19
N SER A 68 -4.15 -10.05 -1.80
CA SER A 68 -5.04 -11.05 -2.39
C SER A 68 -5.80 -10.58 -3.63
N THR A 69 -5.35 -9.53 -4.29
CA THR A 69 -5.99 -9.03 -5.51
C THR A 69 -5.34 -9.63 -6.76
N PRO A 70 -6.10 -9.77 -7.87
CA PRO A 70 -5.55 -10.34 -9.11
C PRO A 70 -4.34 -9.61 -9.67
N GLU A 71 -4.23 -8.31 -9.41
CA GLU A 71 -3.10 -7.50 -9.90
C GLU A 71 -1.76 -8.06 -9.41
N PHE A 72 -1.70 -8.54 -8.15
CA PHE A 72 -0.46 -9.09 -7.60
C PHE A 72 -0.08 -10.42 -8.25
N ASP A 73 -1.06 -11.19 -8.70
CA ASP A 73 -0.82 -12.46 -9.39
C ASP A 73 -0.38 -12.28 -10.85
N SER A 74 -0.62 -11.09 -11.40
CA SER A 74 -0.37 -10.79 -12.81
C SER A 74 0.80 -9.83 -13.03
N LEU A 75 1.66 -9.66 -12.03
CA LEU A 75 2.77 -8.73 -12.10
C LEU A 75 3.80 -9.15 -13.16
N GLU A 76 4.44 -8.15 -13.76
CA GLU A 76 5.61 -8.36 -14.59
C GLU A 76 6.75 -8.91 -13.74
N GLN A 77 7.61 -9.73 -14.35
CA GLN A 77 8.79 -10.22 -13.65
C GLN A 77 9.75 -9.06 -13.35
N GLU A 78 10.16 -8.96 -12.10
CA GLU A 78 11.18 -7.99 -11.70
C GLU A 78 12.58 -8.54 -11.95
N LEU A 79 12.73 -9.84 -11.97
CA LEU A 79 14.01 -10.51 -12.27
C LEU A 79 14.20 -10.55 -13.78
N LYS A 80 15.31 -9.98 -14.23
CA LYS A 80 15.63 -9.92 -15.66
C LYS A 80 16.90 -10.70 -16.01
#